data_7088896d3b34fb5f1379c39258b92866
#
_entry.id   7088896d3b34fb5f1379c39258b92866
#
_cell.length_a   1.000
_cell.length_b   1.000
_cell.length_c   1.000
_cell.angle_alpha   90.00
_cell.angle_beta   90.00
_cell.angle_gamma   90.00
#
_symmetry.space_group_name_H-M   'P 1'
#
loop_
_entity.id
_entity.type
_entity.pdbx_description
1 polymer ?
#
loop_
_entity_poly.entity_id
_entity_poly.type
_entity_poly.pdbx_seq_one_letter_code
_entity_poly.pdbx_strand_id
1 'polypeptide(L)'
;MRVRPRDRDGGPVAVWAEDLIEVAETSASSPVFPLLKRPDERYVTMQEHDHPVFVEDMVRAAAVALSRDDRMIWFSVEAVNDESIHNHAAFARIDSAQLPLRGQDAPAVLRTAEVSGV
;
A
#
# COMPACT_ATOMS: atom_id res chain seq x y z
N MET A 1 4.03 -0.43 -5.43
CA MET A 1 2.99 0.40 -6.09
C MET A 1 3.40 0.80 -7.49
N ARG A 2 2.42 0.99 -8.39
CA ARG A 2 2.58 1.51 -9.76
C ARG A 2 1.51 2.57 -9.97
N VAL A 3 1.86 3.67 -10.63
CA VAL A 3 0.94 4.77 -10.91
C VAL A 3 1.09 5.26 -12.35
N ARG A 4 0.03 5.84 -12.90
CA ARG A 4 0.05 6.58 -14.16
C ARG A 4 -0.42 8.00 -13.87
N PRO A 5 0.47 8.99 -14.03
CA PRO A 5 0.11 10.38 -13.86
C PRO A 5 -0.89 10.86 -14.93
N ARG A 6 -1.60 11.92 -14.59
CA ARG A 6 -2.47 12.65 -15.51
C ARG A 6 -1.61 13.55 -16.41
N ASP A 7 -1.96 13.61 -17.68
CA ASP A 7 -1.39 14.63 -18.57
C ASP A 7 -2.13 15.97 -18.40
N ARG A 8 -1.36 17.04 -18.34
CA ARG A 8 -1.81 18.43 -18.41
C ARG A 8 -1.06 19.13 -19.55
N ASP A 9 -1.46 20.37 -19.88
CA ASP A 9 -0.79 21.18 -20.90
C ASP A 9 0.71 21.31 -20.59
N GLY A 10 1.53 20.58 -21.34
CA GLY A 10 2.99 20.50 -21.15
C GLY A 10 3.53 19.15 -20.73
N GLY A 11 2.70 18.12 -20.56
CA GLY A 11 3.11 16.76 -20.24
C GLY A 11 2.56 16.20 -18.95
N PRO A 12 3.06 15.05 -18.50
CA PRO A 12 2.56 14.39 -17.30
C PRO A 12 2.83 15.22 -16.04
N VAL A 13 1.85 15.27 -15.14
CA VAL A 13 2.00 15.89 -13.81
C VAL A 13 3.03 15.11 -13.01
N ALA A 14 3.97 15.81 -12.37
CA ALA A 14 5.00 15.17 -11.56
C ALA A 14 4.38 14.43 -10.37
N VAL A 15 4.73 13.15 -10.25
CA VAL A 15 4.51 12.31 -9.07
C VAL A 15 5.88 11.77 -8.68
N TRP A 16 6.34 12.13 -7.49
CA TRP A 16 7.66 11.75 -7.02
C TRP A 16 7.63 10.40 -6.30
N ALA A 17 8.75 9.71 -6.25
CA ALA A 17 8.86 8.45 -5.51
C ALA A 17 8.55 8.65 -4.03
N GLU A 18 8.92 9.81 -3.47
CA GLU A 18 8.67 10.21 -2.09
C GLU A 18 7.17 10.28 -1.77
N ASP A 19 6.33 10.76 -2.69
CA ASP A 19 4.86 10.76 -2.54
C ASP A 19 4.34 9.33 -2.33
N LEU A 20 4.88 8.36 -3.07
CA LEU A 20 4.48 6.95 -2.99
C LEU A 20 5.05 6.26 -1.74
N ILE A 21 6.24 6.64 -1.30
CA ILE A 21 6.85 6.16 -0.07
C ILE A 21 6.00 6.62 1.12
N GLU A 22 5.61 7.88 1.17
CA GLU A 22 4.74 8.42 2.22
C GLU A 22 3.40 7.67 2.29
N VAL A 23 2.77 7.39 1.13
CA VAL A 23 1.55 6.58 1.07
C VAL A 23 1.80 5.17 1.61
N ALA A 24 2.93 4.54 1.27
CA ALA A 24 3.25 3.20 1.74
C ALA A 24 3.46 3.16 3.26
N GLU A 25 4.27 4.07 3.80
CA GLU A 25 4.60 4.14 5.22
C GLU A 25 3.39 4.48 6.10
N THR A 26 2.54 5.41 5.64
CA THR A 26 1.31 5.78 6.36
C THR A 26 0.22 4.71 6.30
N SER A 27 0.32 3.77 5.36
CA SER A 27 -0.60 2.65 5.23
C SER A 27 -0.15 1.41 5.99
N ALA A 28 1.11 1.35 6.44
CA ALA A 28 1.70 0.26 7.19
C ALA A 28 1.54 0.44 8.71
N SER A 29 1.87 -0.59 9.48
CA SER A 29 1.87 -0.55 10.97
C SER A 29 2.95 0.36 11.53
N SER A 30 4.05 0.53 10.80
CA SER A 30 5.20 1.35 11.18
C SER A 30 5.92 1.86 9.92
N PRO A 31 6.55 3.04 9.97
CA PRO A 31 7.44 3.49 8.91
C PRO A 31 8.74 2.67 8.90
N VAL A 32 9.47 2.74 7.78
CA VAL A 32 10.77 2.08 7.63
C VAL A 32 11.87 2.97 8.21
N PHE A 33 12.65 2.42 9.12
CA PHE A 33 13.81 3.11 9.71
C PHE A 33 15.12 2.56 9.12
N PRO A 34 15.96 3.39 8.50
CA PRO A 34 17.19 2.94 7.86
C PRO A 34 18.28 2.50 8.85
N LEU A 35 18.17 2.94 10.11
CA LEU A 35 19.08 2.60 11.17
C LEU A 35 18.34 2.50 12.49
N LEU A 36 18.41 1.32 13.13
CA LEU A 36 17.87 1.08 14.46
C LEU A 36 18.98 0.64 15.41
N LYS A 37 18.94 1.13 16.63
CA LYS A 37 19.72 0.62 17.77
C LYS A 37 18.77 -0.19 18.66
N ARG A 38 19.31 -1.03 19.54
CA ARG A 38 18.51 -1.89 20.41
C ARG A 38 17.35 -1.21 21.17
N PRO A 39 17.50 0.01 21.71
CA PRO A 39 16.37 0.71 22.31
C PRO A 39 15.26 1.05 21.29
N ASP A 40 15.65 1.36 20.06
CA ASP A 40 14.73 1.76 18.99
C ASP A 40 13.98 0.54 18.44
N GLU A 41 14.64 -0.63 18.38
CA GLU A 41 14.03 -1.91 17.97
C GLU A 41 12.80 -2.23 18.85
N ARG A 42 12.94 -2.03 20.16
CA ARG A 42 11.82 -2.23 21.09
C ARG A 42 10.66 -1.28 20.79
N TYR A 43 10.96 -0.02 20.52
CA TYR A 43 9.93 0.98 20.22
C TYR A 43 9.15 0.60 18.94
N VAL A 44 9.86 0.22 17.86
CA VAL A 44 9.23 -0.20 16.61
C VAL A 44 8.38 -1.46 16.80
N THR A 45 8.91 -2.47 17.49
CA THR A 45 8.17 -3.71 17.79
C THR A 45 6.90 -3.43 18.59
N MET A 46 6.97 -2.55 19.59
CA MET A 46 5.79 -2.14 20.36
C MET A 46 4.77 -1.40 19.49
N GLN A 47 5.24 -0.50 18.62
CA GLN A 47 4.37 0.25 17.71
C GLN A 47 3.66 -0.68 16.72
N GLU A 48 4.36 -1.65 16.15
CA GLU A 48 3.78 -2.67 15.27
C GLU A 48 2.76 -3.55 15.99
N HIS A 49 3.03 -3.89 17.25
CA HIS A 49 2.12 -4.66 18.08
C HIS A 49 0.85 -3.89 18.45
N ASP A 50 0.98 -2.59 18.73
CA ASP A 50 -0.14 -1.73 19.11
C ASP A 50 -1.01 -1.33 17.91
N HIS A 51 -0.45 -1.40 16.70
CA HIS A 51 -1.12 -1.05 15.44
C HIS A 51 -0.97 -2.16 14.38
N PRO A 52 -1.49 -3.37 14.64
CA PRO A 52 -1.40 -4.46 13.67
C PRO A 52 -2.22 -4.10 12.43
N VAL A 53 -1.61 -4.25 11.25
CA VAL A 53 -2.24 -4.00 9.96
C VAL A 53 -2.14 -5.24 9.10
N PHE A 54 -3.28 -5.79 8.68
CA PHE A 54 -3.30 -6.88 7.71
C PHE A 54 -2.92 -6.37 6.32
N VAL A 55 -2.35 -7.25 5.51
CA VAL A 55 -1.92 -6.91 4.15
C VAL A 55 -3.05 -6.33 3.30
N GLU A 56 -4.28 -6.79 3.50
CA GLU A 56 -5.48 -6.31 2.84
C GLU A 56 -5.83 -4.88 3.25
N ASP A 57 -5.69 -4.55 4.52
CA ASP A 57 -6.01 -3.22 5.05
C ASP A 57 -4.95 -2.20 4.61
N MET A 58 -3.68 -2.62 4.58
CA MET A 58 -2.59 -1.82 4.02
C MET A 58 -2.86 -1.46 2.56
N VAL A 59 -3.22 -2.45 1.73
CA VAL A 59 -3.53 -2.23 0.31
C VAL A 59 -4.77 -1.35 0.13
N ARG A 60 -5.80 -1.51 0.98
CA ARG A 60 -6.98 -0.62 0.97
C ARG A 60 -6.63 0.81 1.34
N ALA A 61 -5.89 1.01 2.42
CA ALA A 61 -5.49 2.33 2.88
C ALA A 61 -4.69 3.07 1.79
N ALA A 62 -3.70 2.40 1.21
CA ALA A 62 -2.92 2.94 0.11
C ALA A 62 -3.79 3.25 -1.13
N ALA A 63 -4.72 2.36 -1.50
CA ALA A 63 -5.63 2.59 -2.62
C ALA A 63 -6.55 3.78 -2.39
N VAL A 64 -7.06 3.97 -1.16
CA VAL A 64 -7.85 5.15 -0.79
C VAL A 64 -7.03 6.42 -0.90
N ALA A 65 -5.79 6.43 -0.40
CA ALA A 65 -4.90 7.58 -0.51
C ALA A 65 -4.64 7.95 -1.98
N LEU A 66 -4.26 6.98 -2.81
CA LEU A 66 -4.00 7.19 -4.23
C LEU A 66 -5.25 7.61 -5.02
N SER A 67 -6.44 7.11 -4.65
CA SER A 67 -7.69 7.50 -5.30
C SER A 67 -8.10 8.94 -5.07
N ARG A 68 -7.59 9.57 -4.01
CA ARG A 68 -7.84 10.99 -3.66
C ARG A 68 -6.87 11.94 -4.36
N ASP A 69 -5.77 11.42 -4.90
CA ASP A 69 -4.77 12.21 -5.59
C ASP A 69 -5.18 12.45 -7.04
N ASP A 70 -5.57 13.68 -7.36
CA ASP A 70 -6.02 14.09 -8.69
C ASP A 70 -4.91 14.09 -9.76
N ARG A 71 -3.65 13.94 -9.34
CA ARG A 71 -2.51 13.79 -10.24
C ARG A 71 -2.49 12.44 -10.95
N MET A 72 -3.22 11.43 -10.44
CA MET A 72 -3.20 10.08 -10.94
C MET A 72 -4.48 9.72 -11.69
N ILE A 73 -4.34 9.06 -12.84
CA ILE A 73 -5.48 8.52 -13.62
C ILE A 73 -5.62 7.00 -13.45
N TRP A 74 -4.57 6.35 -13.02
CA TRP A 74 -4.55 4.92 -12.74
C TRP A 74 -3.49 4.58 -11.71
N PHE A 75 -3.76 3.58 -10.89
CA PHE A 75 -2.81 3.01 -9.97
C PHE A 75 -3.03 1.50 -9.75
N SER A 76 -1.97 0.82 -9.30
CA SER A 76 -2.02 -0.55 -8.80
C SER A 76 -1.17 -0.64 -7.53
N VAL A 77 -1.76 -1.13 -6.47
CA VAL A 77 -1.11 -1.40 -5.18
C VAL A 77 -1.04 -2.90 -4.97
N GLU A 78 0.11 -3.37 -4.57
CA GLU A 78 0.37 -4.77 -4.24
C GLU A 78 1.22 -4.81 -2.97
N ALA A 79 0.86 -5.67 -2.03
CA ALA A 79 1.63 -5.95 -0.85
C ALA A 79 1.80 -7.45 -0.65
N VAL A 80 2.97 -7.83 -0.18
CA VAL A 80 3.32 -9.21 0.21
C VAL A 80 3.88 -9.12 1.62
N ASN A 81 3.38 -9.93 2.52
CA ASN A 81 3.86 -10.03 3.89
C ASN A 81 4.31 -11.46 4.19
N ASP A 82 5.61 -11.61 4.43
CA ASP A 82 6.19 -12.88 4.86
C ASP A 82 5.93 -13.10 6.35
N GLU A 83 5.15 -14.12 6.69
CA GLU A 83 4.84 -14.44 8.07
C GLU A 83 5.90 -15.35 8.68
N SER A 84 6.50 -14.94 9.80
CA SER A 84 7.65 -15.62 10.42
C SER A 84 7.38 -17.04 10.92
N ILE A 85 6.12 -17.41 11.15
CA ILE A 85 5.70 -18.72 11.68
C ILE A 85 5.06 -19.63 10.63
N HIS A 86 4.86 -19.12 9.41
CA HIS A 86 4.27 -19.84 8.30
C HIS A 86 5.27 -19.94 7.12
N ASN A 87 5.15 -20.98 6.32
CA ASN A 87 5.95 -21.16 5.11
C ASN A 87 5.26 -20.58 3.85
N HIS A 88 4.32 -19.68 4.03
CA HIS A 88 3.63 -18.96 2.97
C HIS A 88 3.59 -17.46 3.31
N ALA A 89 3.43 -16.66 2.27
CA ALA A 89 3.25 -15.22 2.40
C ALA A 89 1.78 -14.85 2.19
N ALA A 90 1.31 -13.84 2.93
CA ALA A 90 0.03 -13.20 2.66
C ALA A 90 0.20 -12.19 1.51
N PHE A 91 -0.74 -12.16 0.58
CA PHE A 91 -0.69 -11.31 -0.61
C PHE A 91 -2.01 -10.59 -0.80
N ALA A 92 -1.94 -9.30 -1.09
CA ALA A 92 -3.12 -8.51 -1.48
C ALA A 92 -2.77 -7.57 -2.63
N ARG A 93 -3.74 -7.33 -3.52
CA ARG A 93 -3.61 -6.39 -4.64
C ARG A 93 -4.92 -5.70 -4.94
N ILE A 94 -4.83 -4.40 -5.21
CA ILE A 94 -5.90 -3.57 -5.77
C ILE A 94 -5.39 -2.90 -7.05
N ASP A 95 -6.21 -2.94 -8.10
CA ASP A 95 -5.99 -2.21 -9.34
C ASP A 95 -7.15 -1.23 -9.55
N SER A 96 -6.85 0.04 -9.78
CA SER A 96 -7.87 1.08 -9.92
C SER A 96 -8.79 0.89 -11.12
N ALA A 97 -8.35 0.15 -12.16
CA ALA A 97 -9.20 -0.21 -13.29
C ALA A 97 -10.34 -1.19 -12.90
N GLN A 98 -10.22 -1.86 -11.75
CA GLN A 98 -11.22 -2.78 -11.22
C GLN A 98 -12.12 -2.11 -10.17
N LEU A 99 -11.83 -0.86 -9.81
CA LEU A 99 -12.65 -0.08 -8.89
C LEU A 99 -13.82 0.55 -9.67
N PRO A 100 -15.01 0.67 -9.06
CA PRO A 100 -16.11 1.39 -9.68
C PRO A 100 -15.71 2.84 -9.90
N LEU A 101 -16.18 3.42 -11.01
CA LEU A 101 -15.95 4.83 -11.31
C LEU A 101 -16.47 5.70 -10.16
N ARG A 102 -15.77 6.79 -9.85
CA ARG A 102 -16.15 7.76 -8.81
C ARG A 102 -17.65 8.10 -8.96
N GLY A 103 -18.45 7.74 -7.95
CA GLY A 103 -19.89 8.02 -7.91
C GLY A 103 -20.82 6.81 -7.98
N GLN A 104 -20.29 5.59 -8.06
CA GLN A 104 -21.08 4.37 -7.95
C GLN A 104 -20.64 3.57 -6.72
N ASP A 105 -21.55 3.35 -5.79
CA ASP A 105 -21.37 2.50 -4.61
C ASP A 105 -21.23 1.04 -5.04
N ALA A 106 -20.01 0.59 -5.29
CA ALA A 106 -19.71 -0.81 -5.47
C ALA A 106 -18.49 -1.22 -4.61
N PRO A 107 -18.52 -2.40 -3.98
CA PRO A 107 -17.43 -2.85 -3.14
C PRO A 107 -16.16 -3.07 -3.96
N ALA A 108 -15.03 -2.60 -3.45
CA ALA A 108 -13.71 -2.88 -4.02
C ALA A 108 -13.50 -4.40 -4.08
N VAL A 109 -13.25 -4.93 -5.27
CA VAL A 109 -12.92 -6.35 -5.45
C VAL A 109 -11.50 -6.55 -4.95
N LEU A 110 -11.38 -6.95 -3.71
CA LEU A 110 -10.12 -7.37 -3.12
C LEU A 110 -9.80 -8.79 -3.60
N ARG A 111 -8.69 -8.98 -4.28
CA ARG A 111 -8.15 -10.31 -4.55
C ARG A 111 -7.09 -10.62 -3.51
N THR A 112 -7.40 -11.52 -2.60
CA THR A 112 -6.44 -12.16 -1.71
C THR A 112 -6.10 -13.54 -2.26
N ALA A 113 -4.83 -13.88 -2.25
CA ALA A 113 -4.35 -15.22 -2.55
C ALA A 113 -3.21 -15.56 -1.60
N GLU A 114 -3.24 -16.74 -1.04
CA GLU A 114 -2.09 -17.29 -0.35
C GLU A 114 -1.09 -17.78 -1.40
N VAL A 115 0.13 -17.29 -1.33
CA VAL A 115 1.23 -17.79 -2.15
C VAL A 115 2.00 -18.79 -1.32
N SER A 116 1.79 -20.06 -1.59
CA SER A 116 2.64 -21.12 -1.02
C SER A 116 4.07 -20.94 -1.51
N GLY A 117 4.98 -20.74 -0.58
CA GLY A 117 6.41 -20.80 -0.87
C GLY A 117 6.78 -22.19 -1.36
N VAL A 118 7.49 -22.21 -2.45
CA VAL A 118 8.13 -23.42 -2.99
C VAL A 118 9.41 -23.69 -2.20
#